data_d8c82122e58647c750a4028a1d4f412e
#
_entry.id   d8c82122e58647c750a4028a1d4f412e
#
_cell.length_a   1.000
_cell.length_b   1.000
_cell.length_c   1.000
_cell.angle_alpha   90.00
_cell.angle_beta   90.00
_cell.angle_gamma   90.00
#
_symmetry.space_group_name_H-M   'P 1'
#
loop_
_entity.id
_entity.type
_entity.pdbx_description
1 polymer ?
#
loop_
_entity_poly.entity_id
_entity_poly.type
_entity_poly.pdbx_seq_one_letter_code
_entity_poly.pdbx_strand_id
1 'polypeptide(L)'
;MMKTMRIAAIPGDGIGKEVLPEGIRVLQAAAERWGFALSFEQMEWASCEYYSHHGKMMPDDWHEQLSRFDAIYFGAVGWPDTVPDHISLWGSLLKFRREFDQYVNLRPVRLFPGVPSPLAGKQPGDIDFYVVRENTEGEYSSLGGRVNEGTEHEVVIQESVFTRRGVDRILRYAFELAQSRPRKTLTSATKSNGLAISMPYWDERVEAMAENYPEIRWDKQHIDILCARFVMQPERFDVVVASNLFGDILSDLGPACTGTIGIAPSANLNPERTFPSLFEPVHGSAPDIYGKNIANPIATIWAGAMMLDFLGNGDERFQQAHNGILAAIEEVIAHGPKTPDMKGNATTPQVADAICKIILR
;
A
#
# COMPACT_ATOMS: atom_id res chain seq x y z
N MET A 1 -23.21 4.56 22.42
CA MET A 1 -21.87 5.17 22.52
C MET A 1 -21.14 4.91 21.21
N MET A 2 -20.46 5.90 20.69
CA MET A 2 -19.67 5.76 19.46
C MET A 2 -18.45 4.86 19.76
N LYS A 3 -18.21 3.83 18.93
CA LYS A 3 -17.04 2.97 19.08
C LYS A 3 -15.79 3.81 18.78
N THR A 4 -14.83 3.83 19.70
CA THR A 4 -13.49 4.38 19.43
C THR A 4 -12.68 3.36 18.66
N MET A 5 -12.17 3.73 17.47
CA MET A 5 -11.27 2.87 16.70
C MET A 5 -9.87 2.90 17.34
N ARG A 6 -9.34 1.73 17.65
CA ARG A 6 -8.03 1.55 18.28
C ARG A 6 -6.99 1.26 17.22
N ILE A 7 -5.95 2.06 17.14
CA ILE A 7 -4.92 2.00 16.10
C ILE A 7 -3.56 1.82 16.76
N ALA A 8 -2.85 0.77 16.36
CA ALA A 8 -1.44 0.60 16.71
C ALA A 8 -0.60 1.48 15.78
N ALA A 9 0.11 2.46 16.33
CA ALA A 9 1.01 3.33 15.61
C ALA A 9 2.45 2.79 15.71
N ILE A 10 3.04 2.41 14.60
CA ILE A 10 4.41 1.87 14.54
C ILE A 10 5.28 2.79 13.70
N PRO A 11 6.07 3.68 14.30
CA PRO A 11 6.96 4.58 13.55
C PRO A 11 8.04 3.85 12.75
N GLY A 12 8.59 2.78 13.32
CA GLY A 12 9.69 2.03 12.72
C GLY A 12 11.00 2.82 12.67
N ASP A 13 11.57 2.96 11.47
CA ASP A 13 12.90 3.55 11.26
C ASP A 13 12.86 4.86 10.48
N GLY A 14 13.92 5.64 10.58
CA GLY A 14 14.19 6.81 9.75
C GLY A 14 13.04 7.80 9.69
N ILE A 15 12.67 8.21 8.47
CA ILE A 15 11.60 9.20 8.27
C ILE A 15 10.23 8.72 8.73
N GLY A 16 10.03 7.41 8.96
CA GLY A 16 8.82 6.91 9.58
C GLY A 16 8.53 7.57 10.93
N LYS A 17 9.58 7.89 11.69
CA LYS A 17 9.49 8.62 12.98
C LYS A 17 9.09 10.10 12.79
N GLU A 18 9.27 10.66 11.61
CA GLU A 18 8.91 12.05 11.28
C GLU A 18 7.52 12.16 10.65
N VAL A 19 7.18 11.26 9.72
CA VAL A 19 5.94 11.36 8.95
C VAL A 19 4.71 10.78 9.68
N LEU A 20 4.91 9.73 10.49
CA LEU A 20 3.80 9.08 11.20
C LEU A 20 3.10 10.02 12.21
N PRO A 21 3.82 10.77 13.06
CA PRO A 21 3.18 11.76 13.95
C PRO A 21 2.35 12.79 13.19
N GLU A 22 2.79 13.23 12.03
CA GLU A 22 2.09 14.19 11.19
C GLU A 22 0.82 13.56 10.57
N GLY A 23 0.90 12.31 10.14
CA GLY A 23 -0.27 11.55 9.72
C GLY A 23 -1.31 11.44 10.84
N ILE A 24 -0.90 11.10 12.06
CA ILE A 24 -1.78 11.02 13.23
C ILE A 24 -2.48 12.37 13.50
N ARG A 25 -1.75 13.49 13.44
CA ARG A 25 -2.32 14.83 13.60
C ARG A 25 -3.43 15.12 12.60
N VAL A 26 -3.22 14.79 11.33
CA VAL A 26 -4.22 14.97 10.28
C VAL A 26 -5.45 14.09 10.52
N LEU A 27 -5.25 12.83 10.91
CA LEU A 27 -6.36 11.93 11.24
C LEU A 27 -7.16 12.38 12.45
N GLN A 28 -6.50 12.96 13.45
CA GLN A 28 -7.18 13.56 14.62
C GLN A 28 -8.00 14.78 14.22
N ALA A 29 -7.47 15.66 13.37
CA ALA A 29 -8.22 16.79 12.82
C ALA A 29 -9.45 16.32 12.01
N ALA A 30 -9.31 15.26 11.23
CA ALA A 30 -10.43 14.65 10.53
C ALA A 30 -11.46 14.05 11.48
N ALA A 31 -11.02 13.38 12.54
CA ALA A 31 -11.93 12.82 13.56
C ALA A 31 -12.73 13.91 14.27
N GLU A 32 -12.10 15.04 14.58
CA GLU A 32 -12.77 16.22 15.15
C GLU A 32 -13.81 16.79 14.17
N ARG A 33 -13.42 16.97 12.91
CA ARG A 33 -14.27 17.60 11.86
C ARG A 33 -15.52 16.80 11.55
N TRP A 34 -15.40 15.47 11.45
CA TRP A 34 -16.50 14.60 11.04
C TRP A 34 -17.12 13.79 12.18
N GLY A 35 -16.67 13.99 13.41
CA GLY A 35 -17.35 13.51 14.63
C GLY A 35 -17.24 12.00 14.83
N PHE A 36 -16.03 11.43 14.81
CA PHE A 36 -15.73 10.07 15.24
C PHE A 36 -14.53 10.04 16.19
N ALA A 37 -14.23 8.90 16.79
CA ALA A 37 -13.18 8.78 17.79
C ALA A 37 -12.08 7.81 17.35
N LEU A 38 -10.83 8.26 17.44
CA LEU A 38 -9.63 7.47 17.23
C LEU A 38 -8.78 7.45 18.50
N SER A 39 -8.17 6.29 18.77
CA SER A 39 -7.16 6.12 19.82
C SER A 39 -5.93 5.50 19.23
N PHE A 40 -4.78 6.14 19.40
CA PHE A 40 -3.49 5.66 18.92
C PHE A 40 -2.65 5.19 20.11
N GLU A 41 -2.06 4.00 19.97
CA GLU A 41 -1.07 3.46 20.90
C GLU A 41 0.24 3.22 20.13
N GLN A 42 1.32 3.87 20.56
CA GLN A 42 2.60 3.76 19.88
C GLN A 42 3.35 2.49 20.32
N MET A 43 3.88 1.78 19.34
CA MET A 43 4.74 0.60 19.53
C MET A 43 6.19 0.99 19.26
N GLU A 44 7.08 0.66 20.20
CA GLU A 44 8.52 0.98 20.14
C GLU A 44 9.35 -0.13 19.48
N TRP A 45 8.72 -1.03 18.71
CA TRP A 45 9.35 -2.17 18.06
C TRP A 45 9.00 -2.22 16.56
N ALA A 46 9.39 -3.28 15.86
CA ALA A 46 9.42 -3.37 14.40
C ALA A 46 10.34 -2.31 13.79
N SER A 47 11.53 -2.18 14.36
CA SER A 47 12.57 -1.24 13.93
C SER A 47 13.96 -1.88 14.04
N CYS A 48 14.89 -1.37 13.25
CA CYS A 48 16.30 -1.77 13.35
C CYS A 48 16.94 -1.36 14.68
N GLU A 49 16.47 -0.27 15.29
CA GLU A 49 16.87 0.14 16.63
C GLU A 49 16.46 -0.91 17.68
N TYR A 50 15.21 -1.37 17.64
CA TYR A 50 14.74 -2.43 18.52
C TYR A 50 15.53 -3.72 18.31
N TYR A 51 15.82 -4.08 17.04
CA TYR A 51 16.66 -5.23 16.72
C TYR A 51 18.05 -5.13 17.34
N SER A 52 18.68 -3.98 17.28
CA SER A 52 20.02 -3.76 17.85
C SER A 52 20.08 -4.01 19.36
N HIS A 53 18.98 -3.77 20.08
CA HIS A 53 18.90 -3.98 21.52
C HIS A 53 18.42 -5.39 21.91
N HIS A 54 17.61 -6.03 21.09
CA HIS A 54 16.90 -7.27 21.45
C HIS A 54 17.24 -8.48 20.58
N GLY A 55 17.99 -8.31 19.48
CA GLY A 55 18.33 -9.37 18.53
C GLY A 55 17.15 -9.90 17.70
N LYS A 56 16.01 -9.20 17.75
CA LYS A 56 14.77 -9.51 17.00
C LYS A 56 14.01 -8.23 16.69
N MET A 57 13.23 -8.24 15.60
CA MET A 57 12.50 -7.04 15.16
C MET A 57 11.29 -6.72 16.04
N MET A 58 10.72 -7.72 16.72
CA MET A 58 9.49 -7.61 17.49
C MET A 58 9.55 -8.48 18.74
N PRO A 59 8.78 -8.19 19.81
CA PRO A 59 8.66 -9.06 20.97
C PRO A 59 7.96 -10.38 20.58
N ASP A 60 8.10 -11.43 21.41
CA ASP A 60 7.55 -12.75 21.07
C ASP A 60 6.02 -12.78 21.03
N ASP A 61 5.38 -11.92 21.80
CA ASP A 61 3.93 -11.77 21.91
C ASP A 61 3.35 -10.67 20.99
N TRP A 62 4.12 -10.20 20.00
CA TRP A 62 3.70 -9.13 19.08
C TRP A 62 2.34 -9.39 18.41
N HIS A 63 2.07 -10.65 18.07
CA HIS A 63 0.81 -11.03 17.41
C HIS A 63 -0.40 -10.79 18.34
N GLU A 64 -0.29 -11.21 19.61
CA GLU A 64 -1.32 -10.99 20.62
C GLU A 64 -1.49 -9.48 20.91
N GLN A 65 -0.37 -8.76 21.04
CA GLN A 65 -0.40 -7.31 21.25
C GLN A 65 -1.16 -6.59 20.14
N LEU A 66 -0.86 -6.89 18.87
CA LEU A 66 -1.50 -6.23 17.73
C LEU A 66 -2.93 -6.70 17.45
N SER A 67 -3.28 -7.96 17.75
CA SER A 67 -4.61 -8.52 17.48
C SER A 67 -5.75 -7.77 18.19
N ARG A 68 -5.45 -6.96 19.21
CA ARG A 68 -6.43 -6.15 19.94
C ARG A 68 -6.77 -4.81 19.29
N PHE A 69 -6.08 -4.43 18.21
CA PHE A 69 -6.32 -3.19 17.49
C PHE A 69 -7.23 -3.38 16.29
N ASP A 70 -7.92 -2.33 15.88
CA ASP A 70 -8.76 -2.33 14.68
C ASP A 70 -7.90 -2.15 13.41
N ALA A 71 -6.74 -1.48 13.51
CA ALA A 71 -5.78 -1.30 12.42
C ALA A 71 -4.35 -1.05 12.94
N ILE A 72 -3.39 -1.20 12.05
CA ILE A 72 -1.98 -0.83 12.23
C ILE A 72 -1.67 0.34 11.29
N TYR A 73 -1.12 1.41 11.83
CA TYR A 73 -0.64 2.56 11.09
C TYR A 73 0.88 2.60 11.16
N PHE A 74 1.54 2.32 10.03
CA PHE A 74 2.96 2.02 9.98
C PHE A 74 3.74 3.14 9.28
N GLY A 75 4.90 3.49 9.82
CA GLY A 75 5.77 4.50 9.23
C GLY A 75 6.68 3.92 8.14
N ALA A 76 7.80 3.35 8.53
CA ALA A 76 8.75 2.72 7.62
C ALA A 76 9.66 1.74 8.38
N VAL A 77 10.32 0.83 7.68
CA VAL A 77 11.31 -0.07 8.28
C VAL A 77 12.51 -0.23 7.34
N GLY A 78 13.67 -0.38 7.96
CA GLY A 78 14.93 -0.65 7.29
C GLY A 78 16.01 0.37 7.63
N TRP A 79 17.19 -0.15 7.97
CA TRP A 79 18.41 0.61 8.17
C TRP A 79 19.59 -0.27 7.75
N PRO A 80 19.88 -0.35 6.42
CA PRO A 80 20.80 -1.34 5.85
C PRO A 80 22.21 -1.32 6.44
N ASP A 81 22.66 -0.15 6.93
CA ASP A 81 23.98 -0.01 7.57
C ASP A 81 24.11 -0.79 8.88
N THR A 82 22.98 -1.12 9.55
CA THR A 82 22.99 -1.83 10.84
C THR A 82 22.27 -3.17 10.78
N VAL A 83 21.19 -3.27 10.01
CA VAL A 83 20.39 -4.48 9.89
C VAL A 83 20.08 -4.75 8.42
N PRO A 84 20.54 -5.89 7.86
CA PRO A 84 20.23 -6.25 6.48
C PRO A 84 18.72 -6.31 6.18
N ASP A 85 18.31 -5.90 4.99
CA ASP A 85 16.90 -5.83 4.59
C ASP A 85 16.17 -7.18 4.71
N HIS A 86 16.86 -8.30 4.44
CA HIS A 86 16.27 -9.62 4.60
C HIS A 86 15.93 -9.98 6.07
N ILE A 87 16.55 -9.30 7.05
CA ILE A 87 16.21 -9.43 8.46
C ILE A 87 15.10 -8.47 8.83
N SER A 88 15.22 -7.20 8.46
CA SER A 88 14.27 -6.16 8.86
C SER A 88 12.89 -6.39 8.24
N LEU A 89 12.81 -6.66 6.93
CA LEU A 89 11.54 -6.89 6.21
C LEU A 89 10.90 -8.23 6.58
N TRP A 90 11.68 -9.32 6.57
CA TRP A 90 11.16 -10.65 6.93
C TRP A 90 10.80 -10.78 8.40
N GLY A 91 11.50 -10.02 9.26
CA GLY A 91 11.24 -10.01 10.70
C GLY A 91 10.06 -9.12 11.12
N SER A 92 9.49 -8.32 10.23
CA SER A 92 8.40 -7.38 10.52
C SER A 92 7.29 -7.41 9.46
N LEU A 93 7.35 -6.57 8.41
CA LEU A 93 6.27 -6.38 7.43
C LEU A 93 5.76 -7.68 6.80
N LEU A 94 6.65 -8.58 6.39
CA LEU A 94 6.24 -9.83 5.78
C LEU A 94 5.57 -10.79 6.78
N LYS A 95 5.93 -10.70 8.07
CA LYS A 95 5.22 -11.41 9.14
C LYS A 95 3.81 -10.89 9.31
N PHE A 96 3.63 -9.55 9.37
CA PHE A 96 2.29 -8.97 9.47
C PHE A 96 1.40 -9.43 8.32
N ARG A 97 1.88 -9.35 7.08
CA ARG A 97 1.12 -9.76 5.90
C ARG A 97 0.66 -11.22 5.97
N ARG A 98 1.54 -12.12 6.41
CA ARG A 98 1.27 -13.56 6.48
C ARG A 98 0.44 -13.97 7.70
N GLU A 99 0.87 -13.56 8.89
CA GLU A 99 0.25 -14.02 10.13
C GLU A 99 -1.08 -13.32 10.44
N PHE A 100 -1.28 -12.09 9.94
CA PHE A 100 -2.59 -11.42 9.96
C PHE A 100 -3.41 -11.62 8.67
N ASP A 101 -2.98 -12.53 7.83
CA ASP A 101 -3.69 -12.87 6.58
C ASP A 101 -4.12 -11.61 5.80
N GLN A 102 -3.22 -10.63 5.68
CA GLN A 102 -3.41 -9.38 4.95
C GLN A 102 -3.18 -9.65 3.45
N TYR A 103 -4.09 -10.42 2.86
CA TYR A 103 -3.90 -10.98 1.52
C TYR A 103 -4.14 -10.00 0.37
N VAL A 104 -4.71 -8.85 0.64
CA VAL A 104 -4.88 -7.77 -0.35
C VAL A 104 -3.85 -6.69 -0.08
N ASN A 105 -2.99 -6.40 -1.06
CA ASN A 105 -2.24 -5.15 -1.09
C ASN A 105 -2.91 -4.21 -2.10
N LEU A 106 -3.50 -3.13 -1.61
CA LEU A 106 -4.24 -2.16 -2.41
C LEU A 106 -3.42 -0.89 -2.56
N ARG A 107 -3.14 -0.51 -3.81
CA ARG A 107 -2.36 0.68 -4.15
C ARG A 107 -3.08 1.56 -5.17
N PRO A 108 -3.51 2.77 -4.79
CA PRO A 108 -4.08 3.73 -5.72
C PRO A 108 -3.00 4.34 -6.61
N VAL A 109 -3.35 4.56 -7.87
CA VAL A 109 -2.52 5.29 -8.85
C VAL A 109 -3.33 6.46 -9.35
N ARG A 110 -2.89 7.68 -9.04
CA ARG A 110 -3.65 8.88 -9.37
C ARG A 110 -2.74 10.04 -9.76
N LEU A 111 -3.09 10.71 -10.85
CA LEU A 111 -2.44 11.95 -11.26
C LEU A 111 -3.10 13.14 -10.58
N PHE A 112 -2.37 13.78 -9.67
CA PHE A 112 -2.84 14.94 -8.92
C PHE A 112 -2.61 16.27 -9.66
N PRO A 113 -3.48 17.28 -9.44
CA PRO A 113 -3.20 18.64 -9.83
C PRO A 113 -1.88 19.15 -9.21
N GLY A 114 -1.01 19.75 -9.99
CA GLY A 114 0.25 20.30 -9.50
C GLY A 114 1.41 19.31 -9.37
N VAL A 115 1.20 18.01 -9.64
CA VAL A 115 2.27 17.03 -9.81
C VAL A 115 2.55 16.89 -11.31
N PRO A 116 3.78 17.16 -11.77
CA PRO A 116 4.13 16.94 -13.18
C PRO A 116 4.22 15.43 -13.45
N SER A 117 3.36 14.91 -14.32
CA SER A 117 3.53 13.56 -14.86
C SER A 117 4.76 13.52 -15.78
N PRO A 118 5.60 12.47 -15.72
CA PRO A 118 6.65 12.27 -16.71
C PRO A 118 6.10 11.89 -18.08
N LEU A 119 4.80 11.54 -18.19
CA LEU A 119 4.13 11.21 -19.43
C LEU A 119 3.63 12.48 -20.11
N ALA A 120 3.99 12.65 -21.38
CA ALA A 120 3.59 13.81 -22.15
C ALA A 120 2.05 13.89 -22.34
N GLY A 121 1.50 15.08 -22.17
CA GLY A 121 0.10 15.40 -22.48
C GLY A 121 -0.93 14.88 -21.48
N LYS A 122 -0.53 14.25 -20.36
CA LYS A 122 -1.47 13.80 -19.34
C LYS A 122 -1.87 14.93 -18.41
N GLN A 123 -3.15 14.97 -18.07
CA GLN A 123 -3.77 15.95 -17.19
C GLN A 123 -4.33 15.29 -15.93
N PRO A 124 -4.50 16.03 -14.82
CA PRO A 124 -5.22 15.54 -13.65
C PRO A 124 -6.59 14.97 -14.02
N GLY A 125 -6.89 13.78 -13.49
CA GLY A 125 -8.12 13.04 -13.82
C GLY A 125 -7.98 12.03 -14.97
N ASP A 126 -6.95 12.13 -15.81
CA ASP A 126 -6.71 11.14 -16.88
C ASP A 126 -6.31 9.77 -16.29
N ILE A 127 -5.56 9.77 -15.20
CA ILE A 127 -5.04 8.57 -14.55
C ILE A 127 -5.63 8.48 -13.15
N ASP A 128 -6.49 7.49 -12.95
CA ASP A 128 -7.12 7.14 -11.67
C ASP A 128 -7.53 5.67 -11.69
N PHE A 129 -6.69 4.80 -11.14
CA PHE A 129 -6.95 3.38 -11.05
C PHE A 129 -6.32 2.76 -9.80
N TYR A 130 -6.65 1.51 -9.51
CA TYR A 130 -6.08 0.75 -8.41
C TYR A 130 -5.32 -0.47 -8.92
N VAL A 131 -4.20 -0.77 -8.27
CA VAL A 131 -3.54 -2.07 -8.36
C VAL A 131 -3.93 -2.89 -7.15
N VAL A 132 -4.53 -4.06 -7.39
CA VAL A 132 -4.89 -5.06 -6.39
C VAL A 132 -3.89 -6.20 -6.51
N ARG A 133 -2.94 -6.24 -5.58
CA ARG A 133 -1.85 -7.21 -5.53
C ARG A 133 -2.18 -8.31 -4.53
N GLU A 134 -2.06 -9.56 -4.93
CA GLU A 134 -1.98 -10.68 -3.98
C GLU A 134 -0.75 -10.51 -3.08
N ASN A 135 -0.88 -10.74 -1.77
CA ASN A 135 0.11 -10.27 -0.79
C ASN A 135 0.67 -11.38 0.12
N THR A 136 0.23 -12.62 0.02
CA THR A 136 0.57 -13.68 0.98
C THR A 136 1.16 -14.95 0.38
N GLU A 137 1.02 -15.15 -0.92
CA GLU A 137 1.53 -16.32 -1.65
C GLU A 137 2.17 -15.91 -2.99
N GLY A 138 2.12 -16.76 -3.98
CA GLY A 138 2.66 -16.49 -5.32
C GLY A 138 4.17 -16.67 -5.36
N GLU A 139 4.83 -15.76 -6.03
CA GLU A 139 6.27 -15.79 -6.31
C GLU A 139 7.12 -15.47 -5.06
N TYR A 140 6.52 -14.84 -4.04
CA TYR A 140 7.18 -14.55 -2.75
C TYR A 140 7.03 -15.70 -1.74
N SER A 141 6.89 -16.93 -2.23
CA SER A 141 6.93 -18.11 -1.37
C SER A 141 8.33 -18.30 -0.77
N SER A 142 8.40 -19.02 0.35
CA SER A 142 9.67 -19.44 0.94
C SER A 142 10.04 -20.89 0.57
N LEU A 143 9.40 -21.44 -0.46
CA LEU A 143 9.68 -22.80 -0.95
C LEU A 143 10.80 -22.78 -1.97
N GLY A 144 11.78 -23.65 -1.76
CA GLY A 144 12.95 -23.76 -2.61
C GLY A 144 14.19 -24.17 -1.85
N GLY A 145 15.33 -24.05 -2.48
CA GLY A 145 16.60 -24.38 -1.85
C GLY A 145 17.77 -24.35 -2.81
N ARG A 146 18.93 -24.76 -2.29
CA ARG A 146 20.16 -24.91 -3.06
C ARG A 146 20.71 -26.32 -2.97
N VAL A 147 21.27 -26.79 -4.06
CA VAL A 147 21.94 -28.10 -4.15
C VAL A 147 23.34 -27.86 -4.73
N ASN A 148 24.34 -28.60 -4.23
CA ASN A 148 25.76 -28.45 -4.63
C ASN A 148 26.30 -27.03 -4.41
N GLU A 149 25.93 -26.36 -3.33
CA GLU A 149 26.28 -24.98 -3.03
C GLU A 149 27.78 -24.71 -3.09
N GLY A 150 28.21 -23.62 -3.75
CA GLY A 150 29.59 -23.22 -3.91
C GLY A 150 30.38 -23.99 -4.96
N THR A 151 29.76 -24.87 -5.77
CA THR A 151 30.38 -25.57 -6.87
C THR A 151 29.86 -25.10 -8.24
N GLU A 152 30.53 -25.48 -9.32
CA GLU A 152 30.06 -25.22 -10.70
C GLU A 152 28.73 -25.93 -11.05
N HIS A 153 28.32 -26.90 -10.23
CA HIS A 153 27.08 -27.65 -10.37
C HIS A 153 25.99 -27.16 -9.41
N GLU A 154 26.15 -25.97 -8.85
CA GLU A 154 25.15 -25.39 -7.96
C GLU A 154 23.81 -25.19 -8.68
N VAL A 155 22.74 -25.66 -8.05
CA VAL A 155 21.37 -25.46 -8.51
C VAL A 155 20.59 -24.69 -7.45
N VAL A 156 19.92 -23.63 -7.87
CA VAL A 156 19.02 -22.84 -7.01
C VAL A 156 17.58 -22.97 -7.50
N ILE A 157 16.67 -23.31 -6.60
CA ILE A 157 15.25 -23.46 -6.92
C ILE A 157 14.46 -22.50 -6.03
N GLN A 158 13.60 -21.71 -6.65
CA GLN A 158 12.58 -20.87 -6.02
C GLN A 158 11.24 -21.23 -6.64
N GLU A 159 10.29 -21.69 -5.84
CA GLU A 159 8.97 -22.08 -6.32
C GLU A 159 7.94 -20.98 -6.12
N SER A 160 7.03 -20.83 -7.09
CA SER A 160 5.83 -19.99 -6.98
C SER A 160 4.64 -20.86 -6.56
N VAL A 161 3.88 -20.39 -5.56
CA VAL A 161 2.75 -21.15 -4.99
C VAL A 161 1.46 -20.39 -5.23
N PHE A 162 0.53 -21.03 -5.93
CA PHE A 162 -0.81 -20.51 -6.18
C PHE A 162 -1.84 -21.49 -5.65
N THR A 163 -2.53 -21.11 -4.59
CA THR A 163 -3.63 -21.91 -4.05
C THR A 163 -4.96 -21.44 -4.61
N ARG A 164 -5.92 -22.32 -4.75
CA ARG A 164 -7.28 -21.94 -5.16
C ARG A 164 -7.88 -20.89 -4.23
N ARG A 165 -7.71 -21.07 -2.91
CA ARG A 165 -8.19 -20.11 -1.91
C ARG A 165 -7.54 -18.74 -2.10
N GLY A 166 -6.21 -18.68 -2.26
CA GLY A 166 -5.47 -17.45 -2.41
C GLY A 166 -5.85 -16.70 -3.68
N VAL A 167 -5.91 -17.40 -4.81
CA VAL A 167 -6.29 -16.81 -6.10
C VAL A 167 -7.75 -16.36 -6.08
N ASP A 168 -8.68 -17.20 -5.66
CA ASP A 168 -10.11 -16.86 -5.69
C ASP A 168 -10.45 -15.66 -4.80
N ARG A 169 -9.82 -15.52 -3.62
CA ARG A 169 -10.11 -14.42 -2.69
C ARG A 169 -9.58 -13.07 -3.19
N ILE A 170 -8.40 -13.03 -3.80
CA ILE A 170 -7.88 -11.77 -4.36
C ILE A 170 -8.68 -11.34 -5.59
N LEU A 171 -9.08 -12.29 -6.43
CA LEU A 171 -9.93 -12.02 -7.59
C LEU A 171 -11.30 -11.48 -7.15
N ARG A 172 -11.93 -12.11 -6.16
CA ARG A 172 -13.21 -11.62 -5.61
C ARG A 172 -13.09 -10.18 -5.15
N TYR A 173 -12.08 -9.86 -4.35
CA TYR A 173 -11.84 -8.49 -3.89
C TYR A 173 -11.70 -7.50 -5.07
N ALA A 174 -10.94 -7.88 -6.10
CA ALA A 174 -10.72 -7.03 -7.26
C ALA A 174 -12.01 -6.80 -8.08
N PHE A 175 -12.84 -7.83 -8.27
CA PHE A 175 -14.13 -7.69 -8.94
C PHE A 175 -15.12 -6.84 -8.12
N GLU A 176 -15.18 -7.02 -6.79
CA GLU A 176 -16.01 -6.20 -5.90
C GLU A 176 -15.56 -4.74 -5.92
N LEU A 177 -14.25 -4.48 -5.93
CA LEU A 177 -13.73 -3.13 -6.09
C LEU A 177 -14.14 -2.54 -7.44
N ALA A 178 -13.97 -3.28 -8.53
CA ALA A 178 -14.39 -2.81 -9.86
C ALA A 178 -15.90 -2.53 -9.92
N GLN A 179 -16.72 -3.34 -9.26
CA GLN A 179 -18.18 -3.15 -9.17
C GLN A 179 -18.54 -1.83 -8.47
N SER A 180 -17.77 -1.41 -7.46
CA SER A 180 -17.96 -0.16 -6.73
C SER A 180 -17.53 1.08 -7.51
N ARG A 181 -16.72 0.92 -8.56
CA ARG A 181 -16.20 2.03 -9.36
C ARG A 181 -17.10 2.37 -10.55
N PRO A 182 -17.17 3.66 -10.96
CA PRO A 182 -18.07 4.08 -12.05
C PRO A 182 -17.79 3.42 -13.39
N ARG A 183 -16.52 3.12 -13.70
CA ARG A 183 -16.11 2.57 -15.01
C ARG A 183 -16.36 1.07 -15.12
N LYS A 184 -16.42 0.35 -14.00
CA LYS A 184 -16.69 -1.09 -13.93
C LYS A 184 -15.81 -1.92 -14.88
N THR A 185 -14.50 -1.65 -14.88
CA THR A 185 -13.53 -2.38 -15.69
C THR A 185 -12.42 -2.99 -14.85
N LEU A 186 -12.00 -4.20 -15.22
CA LEU A 186 -10.94 -4.93 -14.56
C LEU A 186 -9.96 -5.50 -15.60
N THR A 187 -8.67 -5.29 -15.37
CA THR A 187 -7.59 -5.90 -16.15
C THR A 187 -6.84 -6.91 -15.27
N SER A 188 -6.72 -8.15 -15.73
CA SER A 188 -5.91 -9.17 -15.06
C SER A 188 -4.52 -9.24 -15.68
N ALA A 189 -3.49 -9.08 -14.83
CA ALA A 189 -2.11 -9.29 -15.22
C ALA A 189 -1.81 -10.80 -15.26
N THR A 190 -1.21 -11.26 -16.35
CA THR A 190 -0.87 -12.68 -16.55
C THR A 190 0.46 -12.83 -17.29
N LYS A 191 0.97 -14.04 -17.37
CA LYS A 191 2.09 -14.45 -18.24
C LYS A 191 1.85 -15.87 -18.76
N SER A 192 0.61 -16.22 -19.05
CA SER A 192 0.21 -17.57 -19.46
C SER A 192 0.82 -18.04 -20.80
N ASN A 193 1.36 -17.11 -21.60
CA ASN A 193 2.13 -17.45 -22.80
C ASN A 193 3.58 -17.90 -22.51
N GLY A 194 4.05 -17.75 -21.26
CA GLY A 194 5.42 -18.09 -20.87
C GLY A 194 5.51 -19.00 -19.65
N LEU A 195 4.62 -18.85 -18.68
CA LEU A 195 4.53 -19.66 -17.46
C LEU A 195 3.41 -20.69 -17.64
N ALA A 196 3.78 -21.88 -18.10
CA ALA A 196 2.85 -22.87 -18.65
C ALA A 196 1.92 -23.56 -17.62
N ILE A 197 2.11 -23.39 -16.32
CA ILE A 197 1.33 -24.04 -15.26
C ILE A 197 0.57 -23.02 -14.41
N SER A 198 1.28 -22.14 -13.74
CA SER A 198 0.68 -21.22 -12.75
C SER A 198 -0.21 -20.16 -13.39
N MET A 199 0.20 -19.58 -14.52
CA MET A 199 -0.53 -18.47 -15.12
C MET A 199 -1.75 -18.89 -15.95
N PRO A 200 -1.77 -20.01 -16.68
CA PRO A 200 -3.03 -20.57 -17.20
C PRO A 200 -4.03 -20.87 -16.10
N TYR A 201 -3.59 -21.41 -14.95
CA TYR A 201 -4.46 -21.61 -13.80
C TYR A 201 -5.02 -20.28 -13.27
N TRP A 202 -4.19 -19.25 -13.16
CA TRP A 202 -4.65 -17.89 -12.82
C TRP A 202 -5.74 -17.40 -13.76
N ASP A 203 -5.52 -17.54 -15.08
CA ASP A 203 -6.49 -17.13 -16.11
C ASP A 203 -7.82 -17.90 -15.98
N GLU A 204 -7.78 -19.22 -15.79
CA GLU A 204 -8.98 -20.06 -15.54
C GLU A 204 -9.78 -19.55 -14.32
N ARG A 205 -9.10 -19.15 -13.25
CA ARG A 205 -9.77 -18.63 -12.05
C ARG A 205 -10.38 -17.26 -12.28
N VAL A 206 -9.74 -16.40 -13.08
CA VAL A 206 -10.31 -15.10 -13.49
C VAL A 206 -11.58 -15.30 -14.31
N GLU A 207 -11.56 -16.18 -15.30
CA GLU A 207 -12.72 -16.51 -16.14
C GLU A 207 -13.88 -17.04 -15.30
N ALA A 208 -13.61 -17.98 -14.39
CA ALA A 208 -14.64 -18.53 -13.50
C ALA A 208 -15.19 -17.47 -12.50
N MET A 209 -14.35 -16.55 -12.01
CA MET A 209 -14.80 -15.47 -11.13
C MET A 209 -15.68 -14.46 -11.87
N ALA A 210 -15.33 -14.12 -13.10
CA ALA A 210 -16.04 -13.15 -13.92
C ALA A 210 -17.52 -13.55 -14.16
N GLU A 211 -17.85 -14.84 -14.18
CA GLU A 211 -19.22 -15.32 -14.29
C GLU A 211 -20.14 -14.79 -13.17
N ASN A 212 -19.58 -14.47 -12.00
CA ASN A 212 -20.34 -13.93 -10.87
C ASN A 212 -20.53 -12.40 -10.96
N TYR A 213 -19.87 -11.72 -11.90
CA TYR A 213 -19.88 -10.26 -12.06
C TYR A 213 -20.12 -9.85 -13.50
N PRO A 214 -21.29 -10.20 -14.08
CA PRO A 214 -21.57 -10.01 -15.51
C PRO A 214 -21.58 -8.55 -15.97
N GLU A 215 -21.71 -7.60 -15.03
CA GLU A 215 -21.66 -6.16 -15.32
C GLU A 215 -20.22 -5.60 -15.40
N ILE A 216 -19.21 -6.38 -15.01
CA ILE A 216 -17.81 -5.95 -15.07
C ILE A 216 -17.22 -6.35 -16.42
N ARG A 217 -16.75 -5.36 -17.16
CA ARG A 217 -15.95 -5.62 -18.36
C ARG A 217 -14.52 -5.91 -17.96
N TRP A 218 -14.00 -7.06 -18.31
CA TRP A 218 -12.66 -7.44 -17.98
C TRP A 218 -11.85 -7.88 -19.19
N ASP A 219 -10.53 -7.72 -19.11
CA ASP A 219 -9.56 -8.26 -20.04
C ASP A 219 -8.36 -8.85 -19.29
N LYS A 220 -7.58 -9.67 -19.97
CA LYS A 220 -6.28 -10.14 -19.49
C LYS A 220 -5.16 -9.62 -20.38
N GLN A 221 -4.05 -9.26 -19.76
CA GLN A 221 -2.89 -8.74 -20.46
C GLN A 221 -1.62 -9.38 -19.91
N HIS A 222 -0.73 -9.79 -20.80
CA HIS A 222 0.59 -10.27 -20.39
C HIS A 222 1.38 -9.13 -19.76
N ILE A 223 2.12 -9.43 -18.68
CA ILE A 223 2.77 -8.42 -17.83
C ILE A 223 3.69 -7.48 -18.60
N ASP A 224 4.40 -7.97 -19.59
CA ASP A 224 5.29 -7.16 -20.42
C ASP A 224 4.55 -6.09 -21.22
N ILE A 225 3.49 -6.46 -21.93
CA ILE A 225 2.67 -5.46 -22.65
C ILE A 225 1.84 -4.61 -21.71
N LEU A 226 1.45 -5.13 -20.55
CA LEU A 226 0.74 -4.37 -19.54
C LEU A 226 1.62 -3.24 -18.96
N CYS A 227 2.90 -3.51 -18.67
CA CYS A 227 3.86 -2.48 -18.29
C CYS A 227 4.02 -1.41 -19.37
N ALA A 228 4.13 -1.81 -20.64
CA ALA A 228 4.19 -0.86 -21.74
C ALA A 228 2.92 0.02 -21.82
N ARG A 229 1.75 -0.56 -21.62
CA ARG A 229 0.47 0.17 -21.63
C ARG A 229 0.28 1.08 -20.42
N PHE A 230 0.87 0.80 -19.28
CA PHE A 230 0.92 1.74 -18.15
C PHE A 230 1.60 3.06 -18.55
N VAL A 231 2.60 2.99 -19.42
CA VAL A 231 3.30 4.17 -19.95
C VAL A 231 2.52 4.80 -21.12
N MET A 232 2.05 3.99 -22.06
CA MET A 232 1.46 4.50 -23.31
C MET A 232 -0.01 4.90 -23.17
N GLN A 233 -0.78 4.21 -22.34
CA GLN A 233 -2.25 4.31 -22.25
C GLN A 233 -2.74 4.13 -20.81
N PRO A 234 -2.18 4.85 -19.80
CA PRO A 234 -2.55 4.64 -18.39
C PRO A 234 -4.03 4.95 -18.09
N GLU A 235 -4.64 5.82 -18.88
CA GLU A 235 -6.04 6.24 -18.74
C GLU A 235 -7.05 5.11 -18.98
N ARG A 236 -6.64 4.03 -19.59
CA ARG A 236 -7.53 2.89 -19.86
C ARG A 236 -7.86 2.05 -18.62
N PHE A 237 -6.99 2.10 -17.60
CA PHE A 237 -7.11 1.23 -16.43
C PHE A 237 -8.05 1.80 -15.37
N ASP A 238 -8.76 0.91 -14.68
CA ASP A 238 -9.66 1.20 -13.58
C ASP A 238 -9.32 0.36 -12.34
N VAL A 239 -9.36 -0.98 -12.45
CA VAL A 239 -8.83 -1.91 -11.47
C VAL A 239 -7.90 -2.90 -12.19
N VAL A 240 -6.70 -3.07 -11.69
CA VAL A 240 -5.73 -4.02 -12.19
C VAL A 240 -5.44 -5.05 -11.10
N VAL A 241 -5.73 -6.32 -11.35
CA VAL A 241 -5.43 -7.41 -10.41
C VAL A 241 -4.21 -8.20 -10.87
N ALA A 242 -3.34 -8.53 -9.93
CA ALA A 242 -2.07 -9.20 -10.22
C ALA A 242 -1.63 -10.14 -9.09
N SER A 243 -0.80 -11.13 -9.46
CA SER A 243 -0.04 -11.93 -8.51
C SER A 243 0.92 -11.07 -7.69
N ASN A 244 1.55 -11.65 -6.69
CA ASN A 244 2.41 -10.94 -5.77
C ASN A 244 3.54 -10.18 -6.49
N LEU A 245 4.32 -10.85 -7.34
CA LEU A 245 5.43 -10.22 -8.07
C LEU A 245 4.94 -9.23 -9.13
N PHE A 246 3.95 -9.59 -9.92
CA PHE A 246 3.44 -8.70 -10.96
C PHE A 246 2.78 -7.46 -10.34
N GLY A 247 2.07 -7.65 -9.23
CA GLY A 247 1.47 -6.56 -8.48
C GLY A 247 2.50 -5.62 -7.87
N ASP A 248 3.63 -6.14 -7.40
CA ASP A 248 4.74 -5.34 -6.88
C ASP A 248 5.32 -4.43 -7.97
N ILE A 249 5.65 -5.01 -9.12
CA ILE A 249 6.16 -4.25 -10.28
C ILE A 249 5.18 -3.15 -10.72
N LEU A 250 3.91 -3.51 -10.90
CA LEU A 250 2.88 -2.59 -11.40
C LEU A 250 2.55 -1.47 -10.41
N SER A 251 2.60 -1.76 -9.12
CA SER A 251 2.29 -0.80 -8.08
C SER A 251 3.36 0.26 -7.84
N ASP A 252 4.57 0.05 -8.34
CA ASP A 252 5.63 1.07 -8.39
C ASP A 252 5.63 1.78 -9.75
N LEU A 253 5.39 1.04 -10.84
CA LEU A 253 5.32 1.63 -12.18
C LEU A 253 4.18 2.64 -12.32
N GLY A 254 3.00 2.35 -11.74
CA GLY A 254 1.86 3.25 -11.78
C GLY A 254 2.17 4.63 -11.21
N PRO A 255 2.59 4.73 -9.93
CA PRO A 255 3.01 6.00 -9.33
C PRO A 255 4.18 6.67 -10.04
N ALA A 256 5.11 5.91 -10.61
CA ALA A 256 6.18 6.47 -11.44
C ALA A 256 5.61 7.20 -12.67
N CYS A 257 4.61 6.62 -13.34
CA CYS A 257 3.92 7.25 -14.48
C CYS A 257 3.15 8.52 -14.12
N THR A 258 2.66 8.63 -12.89
CA THR A 258 1.93 9.82 -12.41
C THR A 258 2.85 10.84 -11.72
N GLY A 259 4.13 10.53 -11.53
CA GLY A 259 5.05 11.38 -10.76
C GLY A 259 4.76 11.40 -9.26
N THR A 260 4.02 10.40 -8.75
CA THR A 260 3.53 10.36 -7.36
C THR A 260 4.18 9.27 -6.51
N ILE A 261 5.27 8.67 -6.94
CA ILE A 261 5.92 7.57 -6.21
C ILE A 261 6.33 7.96 -4.78
N GLY A 262 6.75 9.19 -4.55
CA GLY A 262 7.11 9.71 -3.22
C GLY A 262 5.91 10.01 -2.31
N ILE A 263 4.69 10.01 -2.85
CA ILE A 263 3.44 10.30 -2.11
C ILE A 263 2.43 9.15 -2.19
N ALA A 264 2.84 7.99 -2.72
CA ALA A 264 1.98 6.83 -2.90
C ALA A 264 1.75 6.08 -1.58
N PRO A 265 0.51 5.74 -1.23
CA PRO A 265 0.17 4.92 -0.07
C PRO A 265 0.03 3.46 -0.44
N SER A 266 0.00 2.62 0.58
CA SER A 266 -0.26 1.19 0.48
C SER A 266 -1.18 0.73 1.63
N ALA A 267 -2.17 -0.08 1.32
CA ALA A 267 -3.00 -0.75 2.31
C ALA A 267 -2.82 -2.27 2.20
N ASN A 268 -2.45 -2.90 3.31
CA ASN A 268 -2.36 -4.35 3.45
C ASN A 268 -3.59 -4.81 4.21
N LEU A 269 -4.55 -5.42 3.52
CA LEU A 269 -5.89 -5.64 4.04
C LEU A 269 -6.16 -7.11 4.37
N ASN A 270 -6.78 -7.31 5.53
CA ASN A 270 -7.59 -8.47 5.83
C ASN A 270 -9.06 -8.04 5.70
N PRO A 271 -9.69 -8.23 4.52
CA PRO A 271 -11.03 -7.70 4.23
C PRO A 271 -12.12 -8.21 5.17
N GLU A 272 -11.98 -9.43 5.69
CA GLU A 272 -12.89 -10.05 6.65
C GLU A 272 -12.76 -9.45 8.06
N ARG A 273 -11.73 -8.64 8.32
CA ARG A 273 -11.47 -7.96 9.60
C ARG A 273 -11.32 -8.91 10.79
N THR A 274 -10.88 -10.13 10.54
CA THR A 274 -10.52 -11.10 11.58
C THR A 274 -9.21 -10.76 12.27
N PHE A 275 -8.36 -10.02 11.54
CA PHE A 275 -7.10 -9.46 12.01
C PHE A 275 -6.96 -7.99 11.59
N PRO A 276 -6.10 -7.22 12.27
CA PRO A 276 -5.87 -5.83 11.89
C PRO A 276 -5.23 -5.72 10.52
N SER A 277 -5.74 -4.81 9.70
CA SER A 277 -5.11 -4.40 8.44
C SER A 277 -4.03 -3.36 8.71
N LEU A 278 -3.04 -3.24 7.81
CA LEU A 278 -1.91 -2.34 7.95
C LEU A 278 -1.89 -1.31 6.82
N PHE A 279 -1.68 -0.05 7.20
CA PHE A 279 -1.66 1.10 6.30
C PHE A 279 -0.31 1.81 6.42
N GLU A 280 0.36 2.01 5.29
CA GLU A 280 1.73 2.50 5.24
C GLU A 280 1.98 3.34 3.98
N PRO A 281 2.99 4.23 3.97
CA PRO A 281 3.51 4.78 2.73
C PRO A 281 4.27 3.71 1.94
N VAL A 282 4.36 3.87 0.62
CA VAL A 282 5.18 2.99 -0.24
C VAL A 282 6.68 3.25 -0.04
N HIS A 283 7.07 4.50 0.28
CA HIS A 283 8.47 4.83 0.54
C HIS A 283 9.03 4.12 1.78
N GLY A 284 10.35 3.89 1.79
CA GLY A 284 11.07 3.31 2.92
C GLY A 284 11.48 4.34 3.98
N SER A 285 12.47 3.97 4.78
CA SER A 285 12.97 4.75 5.92
C SER A 285 13.83 5.98 5.54
N ALA A 286 14.36 6.03 4.31
CA ALA A 286 15.18 7.12 3.77
C ALA A 286 16.23 7.66 4.77
N PRO A 287 17.25 6.85 5.14
CA PRO A 287 18.23 7.22 6.16
C PRO A 287 18.99 8.51 5.84
N ASP A 288 19.17 8.81 4.56
CA ASP A 288 19.90 9.98 4.05
C ASP A 288 19.26 11.33 4.37
N ILE A 289 17.94 11.36 4.55
CA ILE A 289 17.18 12.57 4.89
C ILE A 289 16.60 12.57 6.30
N TYR A 290 16.70 11.46 7.02
CA TYR A 290 16.25 11.39 8.41
C TYR A 290 16.95 12.42 9.30
N GLY A 291 16.22 13.04 10.20
CA GLY A 291 16.69 14.11 11.08
C GLY A 291 16.70 15.50 10.46
N LYS A 292 16.42 15.62 9.16
CA LYS A 292 16.37 16.92 8.46
C LYS A 292 14.98 17.55 8.44
N ASN A 293 13.95 16.81 8.84
CA ASN A 293 12.57 17.28 8.91
C ASN A 293 12.02 17.80 7.56
N ILE A 294 12.42 17.15 6.47
CA ILE A 294 12.07 17.51 5.08
C ILE A 294 11.34 16.39 4.34
N ALA A 295 11.07 15.27 5.01
CA ALA A 295 10.32 14.16 4.43
C ALA A 295 8.90 14.59 4.09
N ASN A 296 8.39 14.13 2.95
CA ASN A 296 7.01 14.41 2.53
C ASN A 296 6.01 13.54 3.30
N PRO A 297 5.08 14.09 4.09
CA PRO A 297 4.14 13.31 4.87
C PRO A 297 2.92 12.84 4.09
N ILE A 298 2.75 13.24 2.82
CA ILE A 298 1.51 13.01 2.05
C ILE A 298 1.20 11.53 1.89
N ALA A 299 2.21 10.67 1.60
CA ALA A 299 1.98 9.24 1.47
C ALA A 299 1.40 8.62 2.75
N THR A 300 1.94 9.00 3.90
CA THR A 300 1.46 8.56 5.22
C THR A 300 0.05 9.09 5.49
N ILE A 301 -0.21 10.35 5.22
CA ILE A 301 -1.54 10.97 5.38
C ILE A 301 -2.56 10.28 4.47
N TRP A 302 -2.22 10.01 3.23
CA TRP A 302 -3.11 9.30 2.30
C TRP A 302 -3.35 7.85 2.74
N ALA A 303 -2.32 7.14 3.21
CA ALA A 303 -2.49 5.81 3.80
C ALA A 303 -3.45 5.85 5.00
N GLY A 304 -3.36 6.89 5.83
CA GLY A 304 -4.31 7.14 6.91
C GLY A 304 -5.75 7.39 6.42
N ALA A 305 -5.92 8.13 5.32
CA ALA A 305 -7.24 8.31 4.71
C ALA A 305 -7.84 6.97 4.23
N MET A 306 -7.01 6.11 3.60
CA MET A 306 -7.44 4.75 3.22
C MET A 306 -7.82 3.90 4.44
N MET A 307 -7.09 4.06 5.55
CA MET A 307 -7.41 3.40 6.82
C MET A 307 -8.79 3.83 7.34
N LEU A 308 -9.11 5.11 7.28
CA LEU A 308 -10.43 5.61 7.71
C LEU A 308 -11.56 5.01 6.86
N ASP A 309 -11.43 5.02 5.54
CA ASP A 309 -12.43 4.43 4.63
C ASP A 309 -12.65 2.95 4.95
N PHE A 310 -11.58 2.21 5.11
CA PHE A 310 -11.65 0.79 5.47
C PHE A 310 -12.32 0.58 6.84
N LEU A 311 -11.91 1.31 7.87
CA LEU A 311 -12.46 1.19 9.23
C LEU A 311 -13.93 1.59 9.30
N GLY A 312 -14.32 2.58 8.51
CA GLY A 312 -15.68 3.10 8.48
C GLY A 312 -16.72 2.08 8.02
N ASN A 313 -16.35 1.13 7.16
CA ASN A 313 -17.23 0.05 6.71
C ASN A 313 -18.63 0.53 6.26
N GLY A 314 -18.67 1.61 5.48
CA GLY A 314 -19.92 2.22 5.02
C GLY A 314 -20.48 3.34 5.92
N ASP A 315 -19.83 3.68 7.03
CA ASP A 315 -20.17 4.87 7.80
C ASP A 315 -19.79 6.14 7.02
N GLU A 316 -20.79 6.95 6.71
CA GLU A 316 -20.63 8.16 5.89
C GLU A 316 -19.61 9.15 6.47
N ARG A 317 -19.45 9.23 7.78
CA ARG A 317 -18.51 10.14 8.43
C ARG A 317 -17.06 9.79 8.07
N PHE A 318 -16.73 8.51 8.07
CA PHE A 318 -15.40 8.02 7.68
C PHE A 318 -15.16 8.21 6.17
N GLN A 319 -16.18 8.00 5.34
CA GLN A 319 -16.08 8.25 3.92
C GLN A 319 -15.90 9.74 3.60
N GLN A 320 -16.62 10.61 4.29
CA GLN A 320 -16.45 12.07 4.19
C GLN A 320 -15.05 12.49 4.65
N ALA A 321 -14.52 11.89 5.72
CA ALA A 321 -13.17 12.14 6.19
C ALA A 321 -12.11 11.72 5.17
N HIS A 322 -12.24 10.51 4.59
CA HIS A 322 -11.39 10.06 3.49
C HIS A 322 -11.38 11.06 2.33
N ASN A 323 -12.57 11.42 1.83
CA ASN A 323 -12.69 12.33 0.69
C ASN A 323 -12.17 13.73 1.03
N GLY A 324 -12.42 14.21 2.24
CA GLY A 324 -11.95 15.51 2.71
C GLY A 324 -10.43 15.58 2.84
N ILE A 325 -9.79 14.52 3.34
CA ILE A 325 -8.32 14.44 3.38
C ILE A 325 -7.74 14.43 1.96
N LEU A 326 -8.32 13.66 1.03
CA LEU A 326 -7.84 13.64 -0.37
C LEU A 326 -7.99 15.02 -1.02
N ALA A 327 -9.11 15.69 -0.83
CA ALA A 327 -9.31 17.05 -1.35
C ALA A 327 -8.31 18.04 -0.75
N ALA A 328 -7.99 17.93 0.55
CA ALA A 328 -6.98 18.75 1.19
C ALA A 328 -5.56 18.47 0.66
N ILE A 329 -5.24 17.20 0.41
CA ILE A 329 -3.98 16.80 -0.25
C ILE A 329 -3.89 17.45 -1.64
N GLU A 330 -4.94 17.38 -2.45
CA GLU A 330 -4.98 17.99 -3.78
C GLU A 330 -4.75 19.50 -3.73
N GLU A 331 -5.42 20.21 -2.82
CA GLU A 331 -5.29 21.65 -2.65
C GLU A 331 -3.86 22.02 -2.24
N VAL A 332 -3.25 21.28 -1.30
CA VAL A 332 -1.88 21.52 -0.85
C VAL A 332 -0.87 21.22 -1.96
N ILE A 333 -1.04 20.13 -2.71
CA ILE A 333 -0.17 19.82 -3.85
C ILE A 333 -0.25 20.91 -4.92
N ALA A 334 -1.45 21.41 -5.21
CA ALA A 334 -1.64 22.44 -6.24
C ALA A 334 -1.12 23.82 -5.80
N HIS A 335 -1.42 24.24 -4.58
CA HIS A 335 -1.30 25.63 -4.16
C HIS A 335 -0.57 25.85 -2.82
N GLY A 336 -0.34 24.78 -2.06
CA GLY A 336 0.23 24.85 -0.71
C GLY A 336 1.76 24.69 -0.65
N PRO A 337 2.28 24.54 0.58
CA PRO A 337 3.70 24.29 0.80
C PRO A 337 4.10 22.90 0.28
N LYS A 338 5.29 22.81 -0.31
CA LYS A 338 5.85 21.58 -0.88
C LYS A 338 7.20 21.26 -0.27
N THR A 339 7.46 20.01 0.02
CA THR A 339 8.76 19.51 0.44
C THR A 339 9.77 19.48 -0.72
N PRO A 340 11.09 19.32 -0.45
CA PRO A 340 12.12 19.34 -1.48
C PRO A 340 11.96 18.31 -2.61
N ASP A 341 11.43 17.14 -2.34
CA ASP A 341 11.10 16.12 -3.36
C ASP A 341 10.09 16.62 -4.40
N MET A 342 9.22 17.55 -4.00
CA MET A 342 8.28 18.25 -4.89
C MET A 342 8.76 19.64 -5.31
N LYS A 343 10.08 19.88 -5.24
CA LYS A 343 10.74 21.15 -5.62
C LYS A 343 10.31 22.36 -4.78
N GLY A 344 9.92 22.12 -3.54
CA GLY A 344 9.63 23.17 -2.55
C GLY A 344 10.74 23.29 -1.51
N ASN A 345 10.45 23.99 -0.42
CA ASN A 345 11.34 24.20 0.72
C ASN A 345 10.61 24.05 2.07
N ALA A 346 9.41 23.49 2.04
CA ALA A 346 8.63 23.27 3.25
C ALA A 346 9.18 22.09 4.06
N THR A 347 8.99 22.17 5.36
CA THR A 347 9.25 21.09 6.29
C THR A 347 8.07 20.11 6.36
N THR A 348 8.33 18.90 6.88
CA THR A 348 7.31 17.88 7.10
C THR A 348 6.09 18.41 7.88
N PRO A 349 6.24 19.10 9.04
CA PRO A 349 5.11 19.68 9.76
C PRO A 349 4.36 20.77 9.00
N GLN A 350 5.05 21.60 8.21
CA GLN A 350 4.40 22.67 7.45
C GLN A 350 3.39 22.16 6.43
N VAL A 351 3.69 21.03 5.79
CA VAL A 351 2.76 20.38 4.87
C VAL A 351 1.55 19.82 5.63
N ALA A 352 1.77 19.13 6.74
CA ALA A 352 0.70 18.60 7.57
C ALA A 352 -0.18 19.71 8.17
N ASP A 353 0.40 20.82 8.62
CA ASP A 353 -0.32 22.00 9.12
C ASP A 353 -1.25 22.60 8.05
N ALA A 354 -0.78 22.67 6.81
CA ALA A 354 -1.60 23.17 5.71
C ALA A 354 -2.80 22.25 5.44
N ILE A 355 -2.60 20.93 5.46
CA ILE A 355 -3.68 19.95 5.31
C ILE A 355 -4.68 20.05 6.46
N CYS A 356 -4.22 20.10 7.72
CA CYS A 356 -5.09 20.26 8.89
C CYS A 356 -5.94 21.54 8.80
N LYS A 357 -5.34 22.65 8.39
CA LYS A 357 -6.08 23.92 8.23
C LYS A 357 -7.19 23.84 7.19
N ILE A 358 -7.00 23.09 6.11
CA ILE A 358 -8.04 22.90 5.10
C ILE A 358 -9.16 22.02 5.64
N ILE A 359 -8.83 20.92 6.33
CA ILE A 359 -9.81 19.99 6.92
C ILE A 359 -10.71 20.68 7.95
N LEU A 360 -10.14 21.58 8.77
CA LEU A 360 -10.85 22.26 9.86
C LEU A 360 -11.64 23.50 9.43
N ARG A 361 -11.57 23.90 8.17
CA ARG A 361 -12.46 24.95 7.58
C ARG A 361 -13.88 24.43 7.39
#